data_039a8813fc976c3030d45c6e6fe2174d
#
_entry.id   039a8813fc976c3030d45c6e6fe2174d
#
_cell.length_a   1.000
_cell.length_b   1.000
_cell.length_c   1.000
_cell.angle_alpha   90.00
_cell.angle_beta   90.00
_cell.angle_gamma   90.00
#
_symmetry.space_group_name_H-M   'P 1'
#
loop_
_entity.id
_entity.type
_entity.pdbx_description
1 polymer ?
#
loop_
_entity_poly.entity_id
_entity_poly.type
_entity_poly.pdbx_seq_one_letter_code
_entity_poly.pdbx_strand_id
1 'polypeptide(L)'
;MQTRITMPSNIALIKYMGKSDLNVNLPANTSISLTLPEYHTTCIVKSASGSHDEWINTSTTPLNEKEISKALSQITRIKQWFQAEHIPLAISATNNFPMSCGMASSASSMAAITMGVATYLVDHHHYSMPDLQTLAALSRQGSGSSCRSFSAPFVRWDEHGIQTTHCPIDIQHRIKIISREKKHISSSEAHQVISQSPLLKDRIHRANERADKLFQAIQDADWQTMQQLSIEDSKDMHALLEANGIRYRNDDVTKTFNHLDAFCQKNPDFKPITTMDAGPNIHFLLRPEDLILYETWHTQMTMELA
;
A
#
# COMPACT_ATOMS: atom_id res chain seq x y z
N MET A 1 -23.84 20.39 -2.80
CA MET A 1 -22.44 20.38 -3.29
C MET A 1 -21.84 18.99 -3.05
N GLN A 2 -21.00 18.50 -3.98
CA GLN A 2 -20.42 17.16 -3.88
C GLN A 2 -19.08 17.13 -4.62
N THR A 3 -18.08 16.51 -4.01
CA THR A 3 -16.77 16.21 -4.63
C THR A 3 -16.61 14.69 -4.69
N ARG A 4 -16.07 14.16 -5.81
CA ARG A 4 -15.73 12.76 -6.00
C ARG A 4 -14.28 12.65 -6.42
N ILE A 5 -13.50 11.89 -5.65
CA ILE A 5 -12.06 11.68 -5.88
C ILE A 5 -11.77 10.18 -5.89
N THR A 6 -10.87 9.77 -6.77
CA THR A 6 -10.38 8.40 -6.85
C THR A 6 -8.86 8.41 -6.64
N MET A 7 -8.37 7.58 -5.70
CA MET A 7 -6.95 7.45 -5.41
C MET A 7 -6.50 5.99 -5.55
N PRO A 8 -5.34 5.75 -6.18
CA PRO A 8 -4.84 4.42 -6.45
C PRO A 8 -4.32 3.73 -5.18
N SER A 9 -4.28 2.40 -5.22
CA SER A 9 -3.49 1.61 -4.29
C SER A 9 -2.01 1.60 -4.70
N ASN A 10 -1.15 1.04 -3.88
CA ASN A 10 0.26 0.84 -4.19
C ASN A 10 0.76 -0.47 -3.58
N ILE A 11 1.78 -1.07 -4.19
CA ILE A 11 2.48 -2.24 -3.67
C ILE A 11 3.95 -1.92 -3.42
N ALA A 12 4.41 -2.13 -2.20
CA ALA A 12 5.80 -1.88 -1.85
C ALA A 12 6.73 -2.95 -2.42
N LEU A 13 7.86 -2.53 -2.96
CA LEU A 13 8.99 -3.33 -3.39
C LEU A 13 10.11 -3.32 -2.33
N ILE A 14 10.39 -2.14 -1.77
CA ILE A 14 11.09 -2.03 -0.49
C ILE A 14 10.06 -1.69 0.58
N LYS A 15 9.93 -2.57 1.57
CA LYS A 15 8.83 -2.57 2.53
C LYS A 15 8.99 -1.49 3.60
N TYR A 16 7.91 -0.79 3.86
CA TYR A 16 7.75 0.04 5.05
C TYR A 16 7.43 -0.86 6.25
N MET A 17 8.38 -1.01 7.19
CA MET A 17 8.19 -1.74 8.42
C MET A 17 9.01 -1.11 9.55
N GLY A 18 8.34 -0.83 10.69
CA GLY A 18 8.87 0.01 11.75
C GLY A 18 8.55 1.49 11.54
N LYS A 19 8.46 2.22 12.64
CA LYS A 19 8.15 3.66 12.67
C LYS A 19 9.16 4.35 13.59
N SER A 20 9.72 5.46 13.14
CA SER A 20 10.54 6.36 13.95
C SER A 20 9.68 7.26 14.84
N ASP A 21 8.44 7.59 14.38
CA ASP A 21 7.41 8.26 15.17
C ASP A 21 6.05 7.58 14.92
N LEU A 22 5.48 7.01 15.98
CA LEU A 22 4.20 6.29 15.95
C LEU A 22 3.01 7.25 15.77
N ASN A 23 3.09 8.48 16.27
CA ASN A 23 1.96 9.43 16.28
C ASN A 23 1.62 9.91 14.87
N VAL A 24 2.64 10.14 14.07
CA VAL A 24 2.53 10.65 12.71
C VAL A 24 2.89 9.61 11.63
N ASN A 25 3.08 8.36 12.03
CA ASN A 25 3.47 7.26 11.15
C ASN A 25 4.75 7.54 10.34
N LEU A 26 5.73 8.24 10.94
CA LEU A 26 7.00 8.52 10.28
C LEU A 26 7.76 7.19 10.05
N PRO A 27 8.32 6.96 8.85
CA PRO A 27 8.96 5.68 8.56
C PRO A 27 10.31 5.55 9.28
N ALA A 28 10.63 4.34 9.73
CA ALA A 28 11.95 4.03 10.26
C ALA A 28 12.96 3.75 9.14
N ASN A 29 12.47 3.34 7.96
CA ASN A 29 13.30 3.05 6.78
C ASN A 29 12.66 3.60 5.52
N THR A 30 13.48 3.89 4.52
CA THR A 30 13.04 4.22 3.17
C THR A 30 12.25 3.06 2.57
N SER A 31 11.14 3.36 1.90
CA SER A 31 10.35 2.40 1.15
C SER A 31 10.14 2.86 -0.30
N ILE A 32 9.96 1.90 -1.21
CA ILE A 32 9.66 2.16 -2.61
C ILE A 32 8.45 1.32 -3.00
N SER A 33 7.50 1.91 -3.72
CA SER A 33 6.31 1.21 -4.21
C SER A 33 6.03 1.52 -5.67
N LEU A 34 5.35 0.57 -6.33
CA LEU A 34 4.64 0.78 -7.58
C LEU A 34 3.20 1.19 -7.28
N THR A 35 2.72 2.23 -7.93
CA THR A 35 1.32 2.64 -7.89
C THR A 35 0.49 1.72 -8.79
N LEU A 36 -0.69 1.30 -8.30
CA LEU A 36 -1.59 0.34 -8.96
C LEU A 36 -2.91 1.04 -9.30
N PRO A 37 -3.01 1.73 -10.45
CA PRO A 37 -4.21 2.52 -10.80
C PRO A 37 -5.46 1.68 -11.02
N GLU A 38 -5.31 0.41 -11.41
CA GLU A 38 -6.40 -0.54 -11.57
C GLU A 38 -7.10 -0.89 -10.25
N TYR A 39 -6.40 -0.74 -9.11
CA TYR A 39 -6.93 -0.92 -7.76
C TYR A 39 -7.00 0.42 -7.05
N HIS A 40 -8.21 0.89 -6.79
CA HIS A 40 -8.39 2.24 -6.25
C HIS A 40 -9.56 2.35 -5.26
N THR A 41 -9.54 3.41 -4.49
CA THR A 41 -10.64 3.85 -3.64
C THR A 41 -11.25 5.12 -4.20
N THR A 42 -12.57 5.12 -4.33
CA THR A 42 -13.36 6.32 -4.64
C THR A 42 -13.96 6.88 -3.36
N CYS A 43 -13.65 8.13 -3.05
CA CYS A 43 -14.22 8.91 -1.95
C CYS A 43 -15.23 9.92 -2.48
N ILE A 44 -16.37 10.03 -1.81
CA ILE A 44 -17.37 11.05 -2.06
C ILE A 44 -17.53 11.89 -0.81
N VAL A 45 -17.40 13.21 -0.95
CA VAL A 45 -17.55 14.20 0.11
C VAL A 45 -18.71 15.13 -0.22
N LYS A 46 -19.59 15.37 0.75
CA LYS A 46 -20.77 16.26 0.66
C LYS A 46 -20.87 17.09 1.93
N SER A 47 -21.70 18.14 1.91
CA SER A 47 -22.16 18.78 3.15
C SER A 47 -22.96 17.77 3.97
N ALA A 48 -22.69 17.71 5.27
CA ALA A 48 -23.55 16.95 6.18
C ALA A 48 -24.90 17.67 6.37
N SER A 49 -25.93 16.92 6.72
CA SER A 49 -27.23 17.47 7.09
C SER A 49 -27.27 17.99 8.53
N GLY A 50 -26.39 17.47 9.37
CA GLY A 50 -26.24 17.82 10.79
C GLY A 50 -25.06 18.77 11.05
N SER A 51 -24.75 18.96 12.34
CA SER A 51 -23.65 19.82 12.82
C SER A 51 -22.30 19.11 12.97
N HIS A 52 -22.24 17.81 12.68
CA HIS A 52 -21.06 16.98 12.87
C HIS A 52 -20.70 16.22 11.59
N ASP A 53 -19.43 15.82 11.51
CA ASP A 53 -18.98 14.94 10.43
C ASP A 53 -19.63 13.56 10.56
N GLU A 54 -20.07 12.99 9.44
CA GLU A 54 -20.73 11.68 9.40
C GLU A 54 -20.11 10.77 8.33
N TRP A 55 -20.01 9.48 8.67
CA TRP A 55 -19.59 8.45 7.73
C TRP A 55 -20.83 7.77 7.13
N ILE A 56 -20.92 7.75 5.81
CA ILE A 56 -22.02 7.11 5.08
C ILE A 56 -21.54 5.76 4.54
N ASN A 57 -22.09 4.67 5.07
CA ASN A 57 -21.81 3.33 4.55
C ASN A 57 -22.55 3.12 3.21
N THR A 58 -21.78 3.09 2.11
CA THR A 58 -22.27 2.83 0.76
C THR A 58 -21.80 1.49 0.19
N SER A 59 -20.92 0.79 0.91
CA SER A 59 -20.37 -0.49 0.51
C SER A 59 -21.27 -1.65 0.94
N THR A 60 -21.28 -2.73 0.15
CA THR A 60 -21.90 -4.02 0.52
C THR A 60 -21.21 -4.67 1.75
N THR A 61 -19.96 -4.26 2.04
CA THR A 61 -19.23 -4.63 3.25
C THR A 61 -18.98 -3.35 4.05
N PRO A 62 -19.87 -3.01 5.01
CA PRO A 62 -19.74 -1.79 5.80
C PRO A 62 -18.50 -1.83 6.69
N LEU A 63 -17.91 -0.65 6.93
CA LEU A 63 -16.84 -0.50 7.91
C LEU A 63 -17.38 -0.77 9.32
N ASN A 64 -16.57 -1.37 10.17
CA ASN A 64 -16.86 -1.48 11.59
C ASN A 64 -16.58 -0.13 12.32
N GLU A 65 -17.03 -0.03 13.58
CA GLU A 65 -16.91 1.20 14.38
C GLU A 65 -15.45 1.70 14.50
N LYS A 66 -14.47 0.80 14.66
CA LYS A 66 -13.04 1.15 14.75
C LYS A 66 -12.52 1.73 13.42
N GLU A 67 -12.95 1.17 12.31
CA GLU A 67 -12.59 1.64 10.97
C GLU A 67 -13.24 3.00 10.67
N ILE A 68 -14.51 3.19 11.04
CA ILE A 68 -15.24 4.47 10.94
C ILE A 68 -14.57 5.54 11.80
N SER A 69 -14.27 5.23 13.07
CA SER A 69 -13.58 6.16 13.98
C SER A 69 -12.22 6.60 13.41
N LYS A 70 -11.48 5.67 12.79
CA LYS A 70 -10.21 5.99 12.13
C LYS A 70 -10.40 6.91 10.92
N ALA A 71 -11.44 6.71 10.13
CA ALA A 71 -11.78 7.57 8.99
C ALA A 71 -12.17 8.98 9.45
N LEU A 72 -13.05 9.09 10.46
CA LEU A 72 -13.47 10.37 11.03
C LEU A 72 -12.30 11.12 11.67
N SER A 73 -11.41 10.42 12.38
CA SER A 73 -10.18 11.02 12.92
C SER A 73 -9.29 11.60 11.81
N GLN A 74 -9.21 10.95 10.65
CA GLN A 74 -8.47 11.47 9.51
C GLN A 74 -9.12 12.74 8.96
N ILE A 75 -10.44 12.77 8.84
CA ILE A 75 -11.20 13.96 8.41
C ILE A 75 -10.94 15.13 9.35
N THR A 76 -11.00 14.88 10.66
CA THR A 76 -10.72 15.90 11.69
C THR A 76 -9.31 16.49 11.51
N ARG A 77 -8.27 15.67 11.31
CA ARG A 77 -6.89 16.16 11.09
C ARG A 77 -6.78 17.04 9.85
N ILE A 78 -7.43 16.67 8.77
CA ILE A 78 -7.41 17.44 7.52
C ILE A 78 -8.10 18.80 7.77
N LYS A 79 -9.29 18.79 8.38
CA LYS A 79 -10.05 20.02 8.71
C LYS A 79 -9.27 20.93 9.66
N GLN A 80 -8.57 20.39 10.66
CA GLN A 80 -7.68 21.14 11.55
C GLN A 80 -6.56 21.85 10.78
N TRP A 81 -5.94 21.16 9.82
CA TRP A 81 -4.91 21.77 8.97
C TRP A 81 -5.46 22.96 8.18
N PHE A 82 -6.70 22.84 7.65
CA PHE A 82 -7.40 23.91 6.92
C PHE A 82 -8.06 24.94 7.84
N GLN A 83 -8.10 24.76 9.16
CA GLN A 83 -8.91 25.57 10.11
C GLN A 83 -10.40 25.58 9.72
N ALA A 84 -10.90 24.43 9.28
CA ALA A 84 -12.24 24.21 8.71
C ALA A 84 -13.13 23.31 9.58
N GLU A 85 -12.87 23.21 10.89
CA GLU A 85 -13.59 22.34 11.82
C GLU A 85 -15.09 22.64 11.87
N HIS A 86 -15.46 23.88 11.60
CA HIS A 86 -16.83 24.38 11.60
C HIS A 86 -17.67 23.92 10.39
N ILE A 87 -17.05 23.26 9.38
CA ILE A 87 -17.72 22.77 8.18
C ILE A 87 -18.06 21.28 8.36
N PRO A 88 -19.31 20.90 8.62
CA PRO A 88 -19.69 19.50 8.78
C PRO A 88 -19.75 18.78 7.43
N LEU A 89 -19.16 17.59 7.35
CA LEU A 89 -19.00 16.81 6.13
C LEU A 89 -19.64 15.43 6.24
N ALA A 90 -20.28 14.97 5.17
CA ALA A 90 -20.77 13.61 4.99
C ALA A 90 -19.88 12.90 3.99
N ILE A 91 -19.20 11.81 4.43
CA ILE A 91 -18.17 11.15 3.65
C ILE A 91 -18.49 9.67 3.47
N SER A 92 -18.28 9.17 2.26
CA SER A 92 -18.27 7.74 1.95
C SER A 92 -17.04 7.39 1.12
N ALA A 93 -16.56 6.15 1.26
CA ALA A 93 -15.50 5.64 0.40
C ALA A 93 -15.76 4.17 0.04
N THR A 94 -15.46 3.81 -1.20
CA THR A 94 -15.62 2.45 -1.74
C THR A 94 -14.37 2.03 -2.51
N ASN A 95 -13.94 0.79 -2.30
CA ASN A 95 -12.86 0.17 -3.07
C ASN A 95 -13.45 -0.57 -4.27
N ASN A 96 -12.76 -0.56 -5.40
CA ASN A 96 -13.12 -1.42 -6.54
C ASN A 96 -12.54 -2.84 -6.41
N PHE A 97 -11.94 -3.17 -5.27
CA PHE A 97 -11.34 -4.46 -4.95
C PHE A 97 -11.74 -4.92 -3.54
N PRO A 98 -11.70 -6.23 -3.24
CA PRO A 98 -12.07 -6.75 -1.92
C PRO A 98 -11.15 -6.20 -0.82
N MET A 99 -11.76 -5.76 0.30
CA MET A 99 -11.01 -5.39 1.49
C MET A 99 -10.31 -6.62 2.09
N SER A 100 -9.19 -6.40 2.75
CA SER A 100 -8.40 -7.46 3.44
C SER A 100 -7.58 -8.38 2.55
N CYS A 101 -7.59 -8.21 1.22
CA CYS A 101 -6.82 -9.04 0.28
C CYS A 101 -5.32 -8.69 0.19
N GLY A 102 -4.75 -7.94 1.15
CA GLY A 102 -3.33 -7.53 1.09
C GLY A 102 -3.02 -6.42 0.08
N MET A 103 -4.04 -5.85 -0.57
CA MET A 103 -3.90 -4.80 -1.60
C MET A 103 -3.86 -3.39 -1.02
N ALA A 104 -3.28 -3.21 0.16
CA ALA A 104 -3.09 -1.91 0.82
C ALA A 104 -4.36 -1.01 0.80
N SER A 105 -5.56 -1.59 0.99
CA SER A 105 -6.84 -0.87 0.98
C SER A 105 -6.84 0.35 1.92
N SER A 106 -6.14 0.28 3.05
CA SER A 106 -6.00 1.40 3.96
C SER A 106 -5.17 2.55 3.37
N ALA A 107 -4.24 2.25 2.43
CA ALA A 107 -3.43 3.28 1.78
C ALA A 107 -4.27 4.11 0.82
N SER A 108 -4.94 3.46 -0.14
CA SER A 108 -5.82 4.15 -1.10
C SER A 108 -6.99 4.85 -0.42
N SER A 109 -7.58 4.24 0.65
CA SER A 109 -8.69 4.85 1.39
C SER A 109 -8.29 6.14 2.10
N MET A 110 -7.14 6.15 2.83
CA MET A 110 -6.69 7.36 3.51
C MET A 110 -6.23 8.43 2.52
N ALA A 111 -5.63 8.04 1.39
CA ALA A 111 -5.31 8.97 0.31
C ALA A 111 -6.58 9.58 -0.30
N ALA A 112 -7.61 8.77 -0.57
CA ALA A 112 -8.86 9.23 -1.16
C ALA A 112 -9.65 10.16 -0.21
N ILE A 113 -9.69 9.84 1.09
CA ILE A 113 -10.29 10.71 2.11
C ILE A 113 -9.54 12.04 2.17
N THR A 114 -8.20 12.00 2.22
CA THR A 114 -7.39 13.21 2.33
C THR A 114 -7.57 14.12 1.10
N MET A 115 -7.43 13.57 -0.10
CA MET A 115 -7.61 14.34 -1.32
C MET A 115 -9.06 14.80 -1.48
N GLY A 116 -10.04 13.94 -1.14
CA GLY A 116 -11.47 14.26 -1.25
C GLY A 116 -11.88 15.43 -0.37
N VAL A 117 -11.48 15.42 0.91
CA VAL A 117 -11.78 16.51 1.85
C VAL A 117 -11.05 17.80 1.43
N ALA A 118 -9.76 17.71 1.09
CA ALA A 118 -9.00 18.87 0.62
C ALA A 118 -9.66 19.50 -0.64
N THR A 119 -9.98 18.71 -1.65
CA THR A 119 -10.63 19.19 -2.87
C THR A 119 -12.00 19.78 -2.58
N TYR A 120 -12.80 19.16 -1.70
CA TYR A 120 -14.10 19.70 -1.31
C TYR A 120 -13.98 21.10 -0.68
N LEU A 121 -13.04 21.29 0.25
CA LEU A 121 -12.81 22.58 0.91
C LEU A 121 -12.32 23.64 -0.09
N VAL A 122 -11.46 23.27 -1.01
CA VAL A 122 -10.98 24.18 -2.07
C VAL A 122 -12.10 24.59 -3.01
N ASP A 123 -12.86 23.64 -3.56
CA ASP A 123 -13.87 23.88 -4.59
C ASP A 123 -15.10 24.61 -4.05
N HIS A 124 -15.48 24.34 -2.79
CA HIS A 124 -16.77 24.83 -2.25
C HIS A 124 -16.64 25.86 -1.13
N HIS A 125 -15.45 26.00 -0.54
CA HIS A 125 -15.20 26.90 0.56
C HIS A 125 -14.00 27.84 0.35
N HIS A 126 -13.42 27.84 -0.89
CA HIS A 126 -12.37 28.75 -1.33
C HIS A 126 -11.06 28.68 -0.52
N TYR A 127 -10.75 27.53 0.07
CA TYR A 127 -9.44 27.30 0.67
C TYR A 127 -8.37 27.10 -0.42
N SER A 128 -7.11 27.34 -0.07
CA SER A 128 -5.99 27.06 -0.98
C SER A 128 -5.60 25.60 -0.95
N MET A 129 -5.35 24.98 -2.11
CA MET A 129 -4.87 23.60 -2.20
C MET A 129 -3.46 23.50 -1.65
N PRO A 130 -3.19 22.60 -0.68
CA PRO A 130 -1.84 22.32 -0.22
C PRO A 130 -1.00 21.69 -1.33
N ASP A 131 0.32 21.80 -1.19
CA ASP A 131 1.21 21.08 -2.09
C ASP A 131 1.12 19.55 -1.88
N LEU A 132 1.68 18.81 -2.82
CA LEU A 132 1.60 17.34 -2.84
C LEU A 132 2.30 16.71 -1.62
N GLN A 133 3.42 17.26 -1.16
CA GLN A 133 4.14 16.78 0.02
C GLN A 133 3.31 16.95 1.29
N THR A 134 2.65 18.08 1.43
CA THR A 134 1.74 18.37 2.55
C THR A 134 0.55 17.39 2.56
N LEU A 135 -0.11 17.18 1.41
CA LEU A 135 -1.22 16.23 1.30
C LEU A 135 -0.79 14.81 1.61
N ALA A 136 0.37 14.38 1.09
CA ALA A 136 0.95 13.07 1.39
C ALA A 136 1.27 12.91 2.89
N ALA A 137 1.84 13.94 3.53
CA ALA A 137 2.15 13.95 4.96
C ALA A 137 0.89 13.92 5.83
N LEU A 138 -0.17 14.61 5.47
CA LEU A 138 -1.46 14.56 6.14
C LEU A 138 -2.09 13.15 6.01
N SER A 139 -2.09 12.57 4.81
CA SER A 139 -2.62 11.24 4.56
C SER A 139 -1.89 10.16 5.36
N ARG A 140 -0.56 10.26 5.46
CA ARG A 140 0.30 9.36 6.21
C ARG A 140 -0.16 9.19 7.67
N GLN A 141 -0.66 10.23 8.30
CA GLN A 141 -1.13 10.16 9.69
C GLN A 141 -2.29 9.18 9.87
N GLY A 142 -3.12 9.00 8.85
CA GLY A 142 -4.18 8.00 8.83
C GLY A 142 -3.67 6.59 8.51
N SER A 143 -2.72 6.48 7.58
CA SER A 143 -2.08 5.21 7.20
C SER A 143 -0.71 5.50 6.60
N GLY A 144 0.38 4.99 7.20
CA GLY A 144 1.74 5.31 6.77
C GLY A 144 1.95 5.17 5.26
N SER A 145 1.53 4.05 4.69
CA SER A 145 1.70 3.76 3.25
C SER A 145 0.86 4.64 2.30
N SER A 146 -0.11 5.41 2.82
CA SER A 146 -1.02 6.19 1.97
C SER A 146 -0.34 7.36 1.27
N CYS A 147 0.75 7.90 1.83
CA CYS A 147 1.51 8.96 1.19
C CYS A 147 2.02 8.57 -0.19
N ARG A 148 2.35 7.28 -0.41
CA ARG A 148 2.83 6.77 -1.70
C ARG A 148 1.74 6.68 -2.79
N SER A 149 0.47 6.82 -2.43
CA SER A 149 -0.65 6.86 -3.38
C SER A 149 -0.86 8.24 -4.02
N PHE A 150 -0.10 9.26 -3.62
CA PHE A 150 -0.20 10.63 -4.14
C PHE A 150 0.63 10.87 -5.41
N SER A 151 1.46 9.91 -5.80
CA SER A 151 2.29 10.01 -7.01
C SER A 151 2.40 8.66 -7.72
N ALA A 152 2.94 8.68 -8.95
CA ALA A 152 3.07 7.50 -9.82
C ALA A 152 4.22 7.72 -10.82
N PRO A 153 4.76 6.66 -11.44
CA PRO A 153 4.46 5.25 -11.23
C PRO A 153 5.19 4.64 -10.04
N PHE A 154 6.45 5.01 -9.79
CA PHE A 154 7.25 4.54 -8.66
C PHE A 154 7.45 5.67 -7.66
N VAL A 155 7.17 5.36 -6.38
CA VAL A 155 7.26 6.34 -5.30
C VAL A 155 8.21 5.85 -4.22
N ARG A 156 9.31 6.56 -4.03
CA ARG A 156 10.19 6.48 -2.87
C ARG A 156 9.57 7.32 -1.75
N TRP A 157 9.59 6.81 -0.55
CA TRP A 157 9.17 7.52 0.65
C TRP A 157 10.13 7.29 1.81
N ASP A 158 10.58 8.38 2.40
CA ASP A 158 11.45 8.40 3.58
C ASP A 158 11.00 9.51 4.56
N GLU A 159 11.85 9.88 5.51
CA GLU A 159 11.56 10.92 6.50
C GLU A 159 11.39 12.32 5.89
N HIS A 160 11.97 12.58 4.72
CA HIS A 160 11.90 13.88 4.03
C HIS A 160 10.65 14.03 3.16
N GLY A 161 9.93 12.95 2.89
CA GLY A 161 8.70 12.97 2.08
C GLY A 161 8.70 11.95 0.95
N ILE A 162 7.96 12.25 -0.13
CA ILE A 162 7.84 11.39 -1.30
C ILE A 162 8.65 11.92 -2.48
N GLN A 163 9.26 11.01 -3.22
CA GLN A 163 9.96 11.27 -4.48
C GLN A 163 9.49 10.28 -5.53
N THR A 164 9.22 10.77 -6.74
CA THR A 164 8.72 9.95 -7.85
C THR A 164 9.85 9.64 -8.84
N THR A 165 9.81 8.43 -9.40
CA THR A 165 10.65 8.05 -10.53
C THR A 165 9.85 7.23 -11.53
N HIS A 166 10.40 7.08 -12.73
CA HIS A 166 9.81 6.35 -13.85
C HIS A 166 10.73 5.20 -14.29
N CYS A 167 10.12 4.09 -14.68
CA CYS A 167 10.79 2.96 -15.31
C CYS A 167 10.38 2.90 -16.78
N PRO A 168 11.30 2.77 -17.72
CA PRO A 168 10.98 2.62 -19.15
C PRO A 168 10.29 1.29 -19.50
N ILE A 169 10.38 0.29 -18.61
CA ILE A 169 9.74 -1.02 -18.84
C ILE A 169 8.24 -0.89 -18.59
N ASP A 170 7.42 -1.41 -19.50
CA ASP A 170 5.98 -1.60 -19.28
C ASP A 170 5.79 -2.74 -18.27
N ILE A 171 5.26 -2.42 -17.09
CA ILE A 171 5.12 -3.37 -15.99
C ILE A 171 3.66 -3.71 -15.80
N GLN A 172 3.36 -5.00 -15.93
CA GLN A 172 2.04 -5.56 -15.67
C GLN A 172 1.96 -6.13 -14.26
N HIS A 173 0.92 -5.77 -13.53
CA HIS A 173 0.68 -6.31 -12.19
C HIS A 173 -0.34 -7.44 -12.22
N ARG A 174 -0.06 -8.51 -11.47
CA ARG A 174 -0.98 -9.62 -11.19
C ARG A 174 -0.96 -9.94 -9.70
N ILE A 175 -2.05 -10.50 -9.20
CA ILE A 175 -2.14 -10.94 -7.81
C ILE A 175 -2.65 -12.37 -7.74
N LYS A 176 -1.95 -13.23 -7.00
CA LYS A 176 -2.45 -14.53 -6.56
C LYS A 176 -3.08 -14.38 -5.19
N ILE A 177 -4.40 -14.48 -5.15
CA ILE A 177 -5.15 -14.46 -3.88
C ILE A 177 -5.05 -15.84 -3.27
N ILE A 178 -4.37 -15.94 -2.13
CA ILE A 178 -4.24 -17.16 -1.32
C ILE A 178 -5.37 -17.24 -0.30
N SER A 179 -5.69 -16.12 0.34
CA SER A 179 -6.81 -16.05 1.28
C SER A 179 -7.55 -14.72 1.18
N ARG A 180 -8.86 -14.78 1.36
CA ARG A 180 -9.75 -13.62 1.49
C ARG A 180 -10.13 -13.36 2.94
N GLU A 181 -9.64 -14.17 3.85
CA GLU A 181 -9.94 -14.05 5.27
C GLU A 181 -9.30 -12.82 5.88
N LYS A 182 -9.96 -12.30 6.91
CA LYS A 182 -9.41 -11.18 7.68
C LYS A 182 -8.19 -11.68 8.45
N LYS A 183 -7.06 -11.01 8.27
CA LYS A 183 -5.81 -11.36 8.96
C LYS A 183 -5.95 -11.21 10.47
N HIS A 184 -5.31 -12.10 11.22
CA HIS A 184 -5.35 -12.13 12.69
C HIS A 184 -4.65 -10.90 13.31
N ILE A 185 -3.58 -10.42 12.69
CA ILE A 185 -2.79 -9.27 13.16
C ILE A 185 -2.85 -8.19 12.08
N SER A 186 -3.27 -7.00 12.45
CA SER A 186 -3.29 -5.85 11.54
C SER A 186 -1.88 -5.34 11.26
N SER A 187 -1.70 -4.64 10.12
CA SER A 187 -0.40 -4.01 9.83
C SER A 187 0.01 -3.00 10.91
N SER A 188 -0.94 -2.30 11.54
CA SER A 188 -0.64 -1.35 12.62
C SER A 188 -0.11 -2.04 13.87
N GLU A 189 -0.69 -3.17 14.26
CA GLU A 189 -0.20 -4.00 15.37
C GLU A 189 1.18 -4.59 15.06
N ALA A 190 1.39 -5.08 13.82
CA ALA A 190 2.70 -5.56 13.38
C ALA A 190 3.76 -4.47 13.52
N HIS A 191 3.49 -3.24 13.09
CA HIS A 191 4.41 -2.11 13.28
C HIS A 191 4.74 -1.85 14.74
N GLN A 192 3.77 -1.94 15.67
CA GLN A 192 4.00 -1.74 17.11
C GLN A 192 4.94 -2.81 17.68
N VAL A 193 4.69 -4.09 17.37
CA VAL A 193 5.54 -5.20 17.80
C VAL A 193 6.97 -5.04 17.26
N ILE A 194 7.10 -4.77 15.97
CA ILE A 194 8.40 -4.65 15.31
C ILE A 194 9.20 -3.44 15.82
N SER A 195 8.54 -2.35 16.20
CA SER A 195 9.23 -1.17 16.75
C SER A 195 10.00 -1.46 18.05
N GLN A 196 9.68 -2.57 18.73
CA GLN A 196 10.38 -3.02 19.94
C GLN A 196 11.42 -4.13 19.66
N SER A 197 11.53 -4.60 18.42
CA SER A 197 12.43 -5.69 18.06
C SER A 197 13.89 -5.24 18.02
N PRO A 198 14.82 -5.97 18.67
CA PRO A 198 16.25 -5.70 18.57
C PRO A 198 16.80 -5.87 17.14
N LEU A 199 16.10 -6.65 16.30
CA LEU A 199 16.49 -6.91 14.90
C LEU A 199 16.11 -5.76 13.96
N LEU A 200 15.31 -4.80 14.42
CA LEU A 200 14.80 -3.71 13.57
C LEU A 200 15.93 -2.83 13.04
N LYS A 201 16.92 -2.51 13.86
CA LYS A 201 18.06 -1.63 13.47
C LYS A 201 18.79 -2.15 12.24
N ASP A 202 19.12 -3.43 12.22
CA ASP A 202 19.84 -4.04 11.11
C ASP A 202 18.95 -4.14 9.86
N ARG A 203 17.63 -4.38 10.06
CA ARG A 203 16.65 -4.37 8.97
C ARG A 203 16.54 -2.98 8.32
N ILE A 204 16.53 -1.92 9.12
CA ILE A 204 16.49 -0.53 8.63
C ILE A 204 17.69 -0.26 7.72
N HIS A 205 18.90 -0.64 8.16
CA HIS A 205 20.11 -0.45 7.37
C HIS A 205 20.03 -1.17 6.02
N ARG A 206 19.71 -2.46 6.02
CA ARG A 206 19.56 -3.25 4.79
C ARG A 206 18.47 -2.70 3.86
N ALA A 207 17.33 -2.24 4.42
CA ALA A 207 16.26 -1.67 3.62
C ALA A 207 16.68 -0.36 2.93
N ASN A 208 17.38 0.52 3.64
CA ASN A 208 17.84 1.78 3.09
C ASN A 208 18.85 1.54 1.94
N GLU A 209 19.83 0.65 2.14
CA GLU A 209 20.78 0.28 1.08
C GLU A 209 20.07 -0.32 -0.15
N ARG A 210 19.09 -1.21 0.06
CA ARG A 210 18.30 -1.77 -1.04
C ARG A 210 17.46 -0.69 -1.73
N ALA A 211 16.90 0.26 -0.98
CA ALA A 211 16.10 1.33 -1.54
C ALA A 211 16.91 2.22 -2.47
N ASP A 212 18.14 2.60 -2.10
CA ASP A 212 19.01 3.40 -2.95
C ASP A 212 19.36 2.67 -4.25
N LYS A 213 19.76 1.40 -4.15
CA LYS A 213 20.07 0.55 -5.32
C LYS A 213 18.85 0.30 -6.19
N LEU A 214 17.69 0.03 -5.59
CA LEU A 214 16.46 -0.21 -6.35
C LEU A 214 15.98 1.06 -7.07
N PHE A 215 16.11 2.22 -6.42
CA PHE A 215 15.71 3.48 -7.05
C PHE A 215 16.51 3.76 -8.31
N GLN A 216 17.81 3.49 -8.30
CA GLN A 216 18.66 3.58 -9.47
C GLN A 216 18.31 2.51 -10.52
N ALA A 217 18.13 1.25 -10.11
CA ALA A 217 17.78 0.16 -11.01
C ALA A 217 16.45 0.40 -11.77
N ILE A 218 15.48 1.07 -11.11
CA ILE A 218 14.22 1.48 -11.74
C ILE A 218 14.48 2.48 -12.87
N GLN A 219 15.34 3.47 -12.66
CA GLN A 219 15.69 4.49 -13.64
C GLN A 219 16.47 3.89 -14.83
N ASP A 220 17.36 2.96 -14.54
CA ASP A 220 18.21 2.28 -15.52
C ASP A 220 17.49 1.13 -16.25
N ALA A 221 16.23 0.83 -15.89
CA ALA A 221 15.48 -0.32 -16.40
C ALA A 221 16.18 -1.68 -16.14
N ASP A 222 16.97 -1.77 -15.08
CA ASP A 222 17.65 -3.01 -14.69
C ASP A 222 16.68 -3.96 -13.97
N TRP A 223 15.93 -4.73 -14.77
CA TRP A 223 14.94 -5.67 -14.28
C TRP A 223 15.53 -6.74 -13.34
N GLN A 224 16.75 -7.20 -13.60
CA GLN A 224 17.39 -8.23 -12.79
C GLN A 224 17.67 -7.71 -11.37
N THR A 225 18.22 -6.52 -11.24
CA THR A 225 18.46 -5.87 -9.95
C THR A 225 17.13 -5.53 -9.26
N MET A 226 16.14 -5.03 -10.00
CA MET A 226 14.79 -4.78 -9.46
C MET A 226 14.17 -6.05 -8.89
N GLN A 227 14.25 -7.17 -9.60
CA GLN A 227 13.75 -8.47 -9.16
C GLN A 227 14.44 -8.92 -7.88
N GLN A 228 15.77 -8.98 -7.91
CA GLN A 228 16.56 -9.45 -6.79
C GLN A 228 16.27 -8.68 -5.51
N LEU A 229 16.41 -7.35 -5.56
CA LEU A 229 16.24 -6.49 -4.38
C LEU A 229 14.82 -6.52 -3.81
N SER A 230 13.80 -6.56 -4.68
CA SER A 230 12.41 -6.61 -4.23
C SER A 230 12.07 -7.93 -3.53
N ILE A 231 12.55 -9.06 -4.06
CA ILE A 231 12.35 -10.38 -3.48
C ILE A 231 13.12 -10.50 -2.15
N GLU A 232 14.38 -10.06 -2.11
CA GLU A 232 15.19 -10.06 -0.90
C GLU A 232 14.55 -9.23 0.20
N ASP A 233 14.05 -8.02 -0.12
CA ASP A 233 13.43 -7.14 0.86
C ASP A 233 12.12 -7.70 1.40
N SER A 234 11.30 -8.32 0.54
CA SER A 234 10.08 -9.01 0.96
C SER A 234 10.40 -10.17 1.91
N LYS A 235 11.40 -10.99 1.59
CA LYS A 235 11.86 -12.10 2.45
C LYS A 235 12.39 -11.58 3.80
N ASP A 236 13.20 -10.54 3.79
CA ASP A 236 13.80 -9.94 4.99
C ASP A 236 12.73 -9.34 5.93
N MET A 237 11.72 -8.66 5.38
CA MET A 237 10.58 -8.16 6.17
C MET A 237 9.82 -9.32 6.84
N HIS A 238 9.50 -10.37 6.08
CA HIS A 238 8.77 -11.52 6.63
C HIS A 238 9.60 -12.29 7.67
N ALA A 239 10.92 -12.43 7.48
CA ALA A 239 11.81 -13.02 8.47
C ALA A 239 11.82 -12.22 9.79
N LEU A 240 11.86 -10.87 9.71
CA LEU A 240 11.74 -10.02 10.89
C LEU A 240 10.39 -10.22 11.60
N LEU A 241 9.28 -10.28 10.85
CA LEU A 241 7.94 -10.51 11.41
C LEU A 241 7.86 -11.86 12.11
N GLU A 242 8.34 -12.93 11.47
CA GLU A 242 8.32 -14.29 11.99
C GLU A 242 9.18 -14.44 13.23
N ALA A 243 10.35 -13.79 13.29
CA ALA A 243 11.20 -13.75 14.47
C ALA A 243 10.53 -13.05 15.67
N ASN A 244 9.48 -12.25 15.43
CA ASN A 244 8.67 -11.59 16.45
C ASN A 244 7.27 -12.22 16.60
N GLY A 245 7.08 -13.47 16.15
CA GLY A 245 5.83 -14.23 16.32
C GLY A 245 4.70 -13.85 15.37
N ILE A 246 4.96 -13.07 14.33
CA ILE A 246 3.96 -12.65 13.34
C ILE A 246 4.18 -13.40 12.02
N ARG A 247 3.27 -14.29 11.68
CA ARG A 247 3.37 -15.12 10.46
C ARG A 247 2.23 -14.80 9.49
N TYR A 248 2.56 -14.19 8.34
CA TYR A 248 1.65 -14.02 7.21
C TYR A 248 1.85 -15.11 6.14
N ARG A 249 3.03 -15.73 6.07
CA ARG A 249 3.32 -16.83 5.15
C ARG A 249 2.81 -18.14 5.76
N ASN A 250 1.60 -18.53 5.34
CA ASN A 250 1.02 -19.83 5.68
C ASN A 250 1.55 -20.94 4.74
N ASP A 251 1.08 -22.17 4.92
CA ASP A 251 1.53 -23.31 4.16
C ASP A 251 1.16 -23.21 2.66
N ASP A 252 0.03 -22.58 2.33
CA ASP A 252 -0.37 -22.38 0.94
C ASP A 252 0.49 -21.34 0.23
N VAL A 253 0.93 -20.30 0.93
CA VAL A 253 1.96 -19.37 0.44
C VAL A 253 3.26 -20.13 0.16
N THR A 254 3.68 -21.00 1.06
CA THR A 254 4.90 -21.80 0.90
C THR A 254 4.79 -22.76 -0.30
N LYS A 255 3.67 -23.46 -0.43
CA LYS A 255 3.40 -24.32 -1.60
C LYS A 255 3.43 -23.53 -2.91
N THR A 256 2.81 -22.32 -2.91
CA THR A 256 2.80 -21.44 -4.09
C THR A 256 4.21 -21.04 -4.51
N PHE A 257 5.05 -20.64 -3.57
CA PHE A 257 6.44 -20.29 -3.89
C PHE A 257 7.26 -21.50 -4.35
N ASN A 258 7.11 -22.66 -3.72
CA ASN A 258 7.80 -23.88 -4.14
C ASN A 258 7.42 -24.29 -5.59
N HIS A 259 6.12 -24.18 -5.93
CA HIS A 259 5.66 -24.43 -7.28
C HIS A 259 6.21 -23.38 -8.27
N LEU A 260 6.25 -22.10 -7.88
CA LEU A 260 6.83 -21.04 -8.70
C LEU A 260 8.33 -21.26 -8.94
N ASP A 261 9.08 -21.58 -7.89
CA ASP A 261 10.52 -21.83 -7.98
C ASP A 261 10.82 -23.02 -8.93
N ALA A 262 10.06 -24.10 -8.81
CA ALA A 262 10.19 -25.25 -9.71
C ALA A 262 9.84 -24.91 -11.17
N PHE A 263 8.85 -24.05 -11.38
CA PHE A 263 8.49 -23.55 -12.71
C PHE A 263 9.57 -22.66 -13.31
N CYS A 264 10.11 -21.72 -12.52
CA CYS A 264 11.21 -20.84 -12.94
C CYS A 264 12.49 -21.63 -13.29
N GLN A 265 12.79 -22.71 -12.56
CA GLN A 265 13.92 -23.59 -12.89
C GLN A 265 13.78 -24.24 -14.26
N LYS A 266 12.56 -24.60 -14.67
CA LYS A 266 12.26 -25.16 -15.99
C LYS A 266 12.15 -24.08 -17.10
N ASN A 267 11.93 -22.83 -16.71
CA ASN A 267 11.73 -21.69 -17.59
C ASN A 267 12.65 -20.53 -17.14
N PRO A 268 13.96 -20.59 -17.44
CA PRO A 268 14.95 -19.65 -16.90
C PRO A 268 14.75 -18.20 -17.36
N ASP A 269 14.00 -17.98 -18.45
CA ASP A 269 13.65 -16.65 -18.96
C ASP A 269 12.48 -16.02 -18.20
N PHE A 270 11.70 -16.82 -17.43
CA PHE A 270 10.62 -16.32 -16.58
C PHE A 270 11.19 -15.74 -15.28
N LYS A 271 11.19 -14.42 -15.19
CA LYS A 271 11.81 -13.69 -14.08
C LYS A 271 10.82 -12.68 -13.44
N PRO A 272 9.69 -13.15 -12.87
CA PRO A 272 8.74 -12.25 -12.22
C PRO A 272 9.34 -11.62 -10.98
N ILE A 273 9.04 -10.35 -10.73
CA ILE A 273 9.21 -9.78 -9.40
C ILE A 273 8.06 -10.26 -8.53
N THR A 274 8.36 -10.88 -7.41
CA THR A 274 7.35 -11.32 -6.45
C THR A 274 7.49 -10.60 -5.13
N THR A 275 6.38 -10.17 -4.55
CA THR A 275 6.38 -9.49 -3.26
C THR A 275 5.09 -9.76 -2.49
N MET A 276 5.16 -9.64 -1.17
CA MET A 276 4.01 -9.75 -0.27
C MET A 276 4.03 -8.60 0.72
N ASP A 277 2.87 -8.04 1.01
CA ASP A 277 2.69 -7.11 2.12
C ASP A 277 2.30 -7.86 3.41
N ALA A 278 1.74 -7.16 4.38
CA ALA A 278 1.24 -7.74 5.63
C ALA A 278 -0.07 -8.54 5.38
N GLY A 279 0.03 -9.67 4.71
CA GLY A 279 -1.05 -10.58 4.36
C GLY A 279 -0.54 -11.70 3.45
N PRO A 280 -1.33 -12.79 3.25
CA PRO A 280 -0.85 -14.00 2.57
C PRO A 280 -0.88 -13.91 1.03
N ASN A 281 -1.31 -12.80 0.44
CA ASN A 281 -1.46 -12.71 -1.00
C ASN A 281 -0.16 -12.28 -1.68
N ILE A 282 0.11 -12.87 -2.84
CA ILE A 282 1.36 -12.69 -3.57
C ILE A 282 1.12 -11.78 -4.77
N HIS A 283 1.89 -10.72 -4.86
CA HIS A 283 1.90 -9.79 -5.98
C HIS A 283 3.02 -10.14 -6.93
N PHE A 284 2.71 -10.09 -8.22
CA PHE A 284 3.64 -10.32 -9.32
C PHE A 284 3.74 -9.04 -10.14
N LEU A 285 4.95 -8.59 -10.40
CA LEU A 285 5.23 -7.60 -11.41
C LEU A 285 5.90 -8.34 -12.57
N LEU A 286 5.40 -8.13 -13.76
CA LEU A 286 5.72 -8.89 -14.96
C LEU A 286 6.09 -7.93 -16.07
N ARG A 287 7.09 -8.26 -16.85
CA ARG A 287 7.33 -7.63 -18.16
C ARG A 287 6.34 -8.20 -19.17
N PRO A 288 6.08 -7.55 -20.31
CA PRO A 288 5.20 -8.09 -21.33
C PRO A 288 5.57 -9.51 -21.78
N GLU A 289 6.85 -9.82 -21.91
CA GLU A 289 7.35 -11.14 -22.27
C GLU A 289 7.10 -12.23 -21.19
N ASP A 290 6.91 -11.84 -19.94
CA ASP A 290 6.65 -12.77 -18.84
C ASP A 290 5.18 -13.23 -18.79
N LEU A 291 4.25 -12.54 -19.46
CA LEU A 291 2.80 -12.77 -19.31
C LEU A 291 2.36 -14.20 -19.70
N ILE A 292 2.85 -14.70 -20.83
CA ILE A 292 2.47 -16.04 -21.32
C ILE A 292 2.93 -17.13 -20.33
N LEU A 293 4.15 -16.98 -19.80
CA LEU A 293 4.71 -17.93 -18.83
C LEU A 293 3.98 -17.82 -17.48
N TYR A 294 3.58 -16.60 -17.06
CA TYR A 294 2.77 -16.40 -15.88
C TYR A 294 1.40 -17.11 -15.99
N GLU A 295 0.68 -16.94 -17.10
CA GLU A 295 -0.63 -17.58 -17.32
C GLU A 295 -0.50 -19.10 -17.37
N THR A 296 0.57 -19.60 -17.97
CA THR A 296 0.88 -21.06 -18.00
C THR A 296 1.13 -21.57 -16.58
N TRP A 297 1.99 -20.92 -15.82
CA TRP A 297 2.25 -21.24 -14.42
C TRP A 297 0.99 -21.20 -13.57
N HIS A 298 0.20 -20.13 -13.70
CA HIS A 298 -1.02 -19.93 -12.92
C HIS A 298 -2.07 -21.01 -13.18
N THR A 299 -2.21 -21.44 -14.45
CA THR A 299 -3.12 -22.51 -14.85
C THR A 299 -2.68 -23.87 -14.27
N GLN A 300 -1.40 -24.22 -14.41
CA GLN A 300 -0.86 -25.48 -13.86
C GLN A 300 -1.04 -25.57 -12.37
N MET A 301 -0.67 -24.51 -11.66
CA MET A 301 -0.82 -24.42 -10.21
C MET A 301 -2.29 -24.54 -9.76
N THR A 302 -3.23 -23.95 -10.51
CA THR A 302 -4.65 -24.01 -10.16
C THR A 302 -5.21 -25.42 -10.36
N MET A 303 -4.74 -26.16 -11.36
CA MET A 303 -5.13 -27.56 -11.61
C MET A 303 -4.56 -28.52 -10.56
N GLU A 304 -3.36 -28.26 -10.03
CA GLU A 304 -2.74 -29.12 -9.01
C GLU A 304 -3.32 -28.91 -7.60
N LEU A 305 -3.94 -27.76 -7.33
CA LEU A 305 -4.55 -27.44 -6.03
C LEU A 305 -6.08 -27.67 -6.00
N ALA A 306 -6.71 -28.02 -7.13
CA ALA A 306 -8.14 -28.33 -7.25
C ALA A 306 -8.40 -29.81 -7.00
#